data_b958dc33f91bd66e6584b9a2f1e834b5
#
_entry.id   b958dc33f91bd66e6584b9a2f1e834b5
#
_cell.length_a   1.000
_cell.length_b   1.000
_cell.length_c   1.000
_cell.angle_alpha   90.00
_cell.angle_beta   90.00
_cell.angle_gamma   90.00
#
_symmetry.space_group_name_H-M   'P 1'
#
loop_
_entity.id
_entity.type
_entity.pdbx_description
1 polymer ?
#
loop_
_entity_poly.entity_id
_entity_poly.type
_entity_poly.pdbx_seq_one_letter_code
_entity_poly.pdbx_strand_id
1 'polypeptide(L)'
;FQRGKAEDWWPKMVALKILKQYYMATGDERVITVMTGYFKYQLANLPEKPLDHWTFWGEWRGGDNLDMVYWLYNITGDAFLLELGDLIHSQTTPWTAMFWGETNELRTQNSMHTVNLAHGFKEPVIWWQRSHDPKDLNAPKNALKIMRQTFGLPTGLWAGDEQVHFGDPTRGSELCTAVEMMYSL
;
A
#
# COMPACT_ATOMS: atom_id res chain seq x y z
N PHE A 1 9.22 6.58 -15.30
CA PHE A 1 10.60 6.48 -14.76
C PHE A 1 11.17 7.86 -14.58
N GLN A 2 11.56 8.22 -13.36
CA GLN A 2 12.27 9.45 -13.08
C GLN A 2 13.62 9.46 -13.76
N ARG A 3 13.74 10.29 -14.77
CA ARG A 3 15.04 10.52 -15.42
C ARG A 3 15.88 11.47 -14.55
N GLY A 4 16.79 10.92 -13.77
CA GLY A 4 17.85 11.68 -13.12
C GLY A 4 17.54 12.32 -11.77
N LYS A 5 16.36 12.11 -11.18
CA LYS A 5 16.03 12.61 -9.83
C LYS A 5 15.42 11.50 -8.98
N ALA A 6 16.07 11.13 -7.88
CA ALA A 6 15.62 10.11 -6.95
C ALA A 6 14.52 10.65 -5.99
N GLU A 7 13.51 11.34 -6.53
CA GLU A 7 12.49 12.00 -5.71
C GLU A 7 11.18 11.22 -5.60
N ASP A 8 10.91 10.26 -6.52
CA ASP A 8 9.73 9.40 -6.49
C ASP A 8 9.60 8.66 -5.16
N TRP A 9 8.43 8.72 -4.55
CA TRP A 9 8.18 8.09 -3.26
C TRP A 9 8.14 6.57 -3.33
N TRP A 10 7.64 5.99 -4.44
CA TRP A 10 7.45 4.56 -4.55
C TRP A 10 8.74 3.72 -4.42
N PRO A 11 9.84 3.99 -5.12
CA PRO A 11 11.07 3.21 -4.96
C PRO A 11 11.63 3.23 -3.54
N LYS A 12 11.37 4.30 -2.81
CA LYS A 12 11.80 4.44 -1.41
C LYS A 12 11.01 3.52 -0.47
N MET A 13 9.73 3.30 -0.74
CA MET A 13 8.92 2.34 0.03
C MET A 13 9.49 0.93 -0.06
N VAL A 14 9.96 0.52 -1.24
CA VAL A 14 10.64 -0.76 -1.43
C VAL A 14 11.95 -0.82 -0.66
N ALA A 15 12.76 0.24 -0.72
CA ALA A 15 14.02 0.34 0.04
C ALA A 15 13.78 0.25 1.56
N LEU A 16 12.74 0.89 2.06
CA LEU A 16 12.36 0.84 3.48
C LEU A 16 11.98 -0.58 3.93
N LYS A 17 11.26 -1.35 3.09
CA LYS A 17 10.97 -2.77 3.36
C LYS A 17 12.25 -3.59 3.50
N ILE A 18 13.23 -3.37 2.63
CA ILE A 18 14.54 -4.04 2.69
C ILE A 18 15.27 -3.67 3.98
N LEU A 19 15.26 -2.40 4.35
CA LEU A 19 15.88 -1.91 5.59
C LEU A 19 15.23 -2.54 6.83
N LYS A 20 13.88 -2.62 6.89
CA LYS A 20 13.14 -3.31 7.95
C LYS A 20 13.60 -4.77 8.07
N GLN A 21 13.62 -5.52 6.96
CA GLN A 21 14.05 -6.91 6.96
C GLN A 21 15.51 -7.08 7.41
N TYR A 22 16.38 -6.20 6.97
CA TYR A 22 17.79 -6.20 7.39
C TYR A 22 17.92 -5.95 8.91
N TYR A 23 17.20 -4.96 9.44
CA TYR A 23 17.18 -4.70 10.89
C TYR A 23 16.66 -5.92 11.67
N MET A 24 15.56 -6.51 11.23
CA MET A 24 14.99 -7.70 11.89
C MET A 24 15.96 -8.89 11.92
N ALA A 25 16.83 -9.01 10.92
CA ALA A 25 17.81 -10.08 10.83
C ALA A 25 19.11 -9.81 11.62
N THR A 26 19.50 -8.54 11.78
CA THR A 26 20.83 -8.16 12.28
C THR A 26 20.82 -7.33 13.56
N GLY A 27 19.73 -6.63 13.86
CA GLY A 27 19.66 -5.64 14.94
C GLY A 27 20.52 -4.40 14.70
N ASP A 28 20.84 -4.08 13.45
CA ASP A 28 21.72 -2.95 13.12
C ASP A 28 21.03 -1.59 13.34
N GLU A 29 21.34 -0.93 14.43
CA GLU A 29 20.74 0.36 14.84
C GLU A 29 20.94 1.52 13.83
N ARG A 30 21.86 1.38 12.88
CA ARG A 30 22.03 2.36 11.80
C ARG A 30 20.76 2.44 10.93
N VAL A 31 20.01 1.34 10.82
CA VAL A 31 18.73 1.32 10.10
C VAL A 31 17.72 2.26 10.75
N ILE A 32 17.59 2.22 12.07
CA ILE A 32 16.68 3.10 12.82
C ILE A 32 17.04 4.56 12.59
N THR A 33 18.34 4.88 12.67
CA THR A 33 18.84 6.23 12.41
C THR A 33 18.52 6.72 11.00
N VAL A 34 18.78 5.89 9.99
CA VAL A 34 18.52 6.22 8.57
C VAL A 34 17.03 6.39 8.31
N MET A 35 16.19 5.47 8.78
CA MET A 35 14.74 5.53 8.57
C MET A 35 14.12 6.73 9.29
N THR A 36 14.54 7.04 10.51
CA THR A 36 14.11 8.24 11.25
C THR A 36 14.45 9.51 10.49
N GLY A 37 15.67 9.63 9.97
CA GLY A 37 16.09 10.78 9.16
C GLY A 37 15.26 10.90 7.87
N TYR A 38 15.03 9.78 7.18
CA TYR A 38 14.22 9.75 5.99
C TYR A 38 12.75 10.16 6.25
N PHE A 39 12.12 9.67 7.31
CA PHE A 39 10.74 10.01 7.61
C PHE A 39 10.56 11.47 8.06
N LYS A 40 11.55 12.07 8.73
CA LYS A 40 11.57 13.52 8.95
C LYS A 40 11.63 14.32 7.65
N TYR A 41 12.47 13.87 6.70
CA TYR A 41 12.52 14.46 5.37
C TYR A 41 11.16 14.29 4.63
N GLN A 42 10.56 13.10 4.71
CA GLN A 42 9.28 12.81 4.06
C GLN A 42 8.17 13.71 4.63
N LEU A 43 8.05 13.82 5.95
CA LEU A 43 7.06 14.68 6.60
C LEU A 43 7.19 16.15 6.14
N ALA A 44 8.41 16.65 6.04
CA ALA A 44 8.65 18.03 5.62
C ALA A 44 8.34 18.29 4.14
N ASN A 45 8.37 17.26 3.29
CA ASN A 45 8.22 17.43 1.83
C ASN A 45 6.85 16.99 1.28
N LEU A 46 6.14 16.09 1.94
CA LEU A 46 4.83 15.59 1.47
C LEU A 46 3.76 16.68 1.29
N PRO A 47 3.70 17.78 2.08
CA PRO A 47 2.73 18.83 1.84
C PRO A 47 2.85 19.51 0.47
N GLU A 48 4.07 19.67 -0.04
CA GLU A 48 4.34 20.30 -1.35
C GLU A 48 4.52 19.26 -2.48
N LYS A 49 4.89 18.05 -2.11
CA LYS A 49 5.15 16.93 -3.03
C LYS A 49 4.38 15.70 -2.56
N PRO A 50 3.05 15.67 -2.77
CA PRO A 50 2.21 14.57 -2.32
C PRO A 50 2.63 13.22 -2.92
N LEU A 51 2.05 12.13 -2.44
CA LEU A 51 2.44 10.77 -2.84
C LEU A 51 2.36 10.53 -4.36
N ASP A 52 1.44 11.17 -5.04
CA ASP A 52 1.25 11.11 -6.51
C ASP A 52 2.09 12.12 -7.31
N HIS A 53 2.87 12.98 -6.63
CA HIS A 53 3.58 14.10 -7.27
C HIS A 53 4.45 13.68 -8.46
N TRP A 54 5.10 12.53 -8.37
CA TRP A 54 6.00 12.03 -9.40
C TRP A 54 5.37 10.92 -10.25
N THR A 55 4.72 9.99 -9.59
CA THR A 55 3.97 8.89 -10.19
C THR A 55 2.79 8.53 -9.29
N PHE A 56 1.68 8.11 -9.89
CA PHE A 56 0.51 7.63 -9.14
C PHE A 56 0.80 6.37 -8.29
N TRP A 57 1.95 5.73 -8.48
CA TRP A 57 2.35 4.55 -7.71
C TRP A 57 2.46 4.85 -6.20
N GLY A 58 2.92 6.05 -5.83
CA GLY A 58 3.03 6.44 -4.42
C GLY A 58 1.68 6.50 -3.73
N GLU A 59 0.68 7.09 -4.36
CA GLU A 59 -0.69 7.17 -3.88
C GLU A 59 -1.33 5.78 -3.75
N TRP A 60 -1.28 4.96 -4.80
CA TRP A 60 -1.88 3.64 -4.81
C TRP A 60 -1.21 2.65 -3.84
N ARG A 61 0.05 2.87 -3.51
CA ARG A 61 0.87 1.98 -2.67
C ARG A 61 1.24 2.61 -1.33
N GLY A 62 0.53 3.65 -0.91
CA GLY A 62 0.78 4.35 0.35
C GLY A 62 0.73 3.45 1.59
N GLY A 63 -0.01 2.34 1.54
CA GLY A 63 -0.04 1.33 2.59
C GLY A 63 1.33 0.71 2.88
N ASP A 64 2.19 0.56 1.86
CA ASP A 64 3.56 0.10 2.07
C ASP A 64 4.41 1.10 2.86
N ASN A 65 4.19 2.40 2.60
CA ASN A 65 4.84 3.45 3.36
C ASN A 65 4.34 3.49 4.81
N LEU A 66 3.03 3.40 4.98
CA LEU A 66 2.37 3.46 6.29
C LEU A 66 2.81 2.29 7.19
N ASP A 67 2.95 1.07 6.65
CA ASP A 67 3.51 -0.08 7.39
C ASP A 67 4.90 0.23 7.96
N MET A 68 5.78 0.84 7.16
CA MET A 68 7.14 1.17 7.62
C MET A 68 7.13 2.28 8.66
N VAL A 69 6.23 3.26 8.54
CA VAL A 69 6.07 4.35 9.52
C VAL A 69 5.62 3.79 10.87
N TYR A 70 4.58 2.96 10.91
CA TYR A 70 4.08 2.40 12.17
C TYR A 70 5.01 1.33 12.75
N TRP A 71 5.72 0.58 11.90
CA TRP A 71 6.78 -0.31 12.37
C TRP A 71 7.86 0.48 13.13
N LEU A 72 8.34 1.61 12.57
CA LEU A 72 9.33 2.43 13.24
C LEU A 72 8.79 3.10 14.50
N TYR A 73 7.54 3.57 14.47
CA TYR A 73 6.87 4.12 15.64
C TYR A 73 6.81 3.12 16.80
N ASN A 74 6.49 1.87 16.52
CA ASN A 74 6.44 0.82 17.55
C ASN A 74 7.80 0.51 18.18
N ILE A 75 8.91 0.86 17.51
CA ILE A 75 10.26 0.70 18.05
C ILE A 75 10.69 1.95 18.83
N THR A 76 10.46 3.15 18.27
CA THR A 76 11.03 4.39 18.78
C THR A 76 10.11 5.19 19.69
N GLY A 77 8.80 5.10 19.48
CA GLY A 77 7.80 5.95 20.14
C GLY A 77 7.77 7.40 19.66
N ASP A 78 8.46 7.73 18.58
CA ASP A 78 8.59 9.09 18.06
C ASP A 78 7.26 9.64 17.54
N ALA A 79 6.66 10.62 18.23
CA ALA A 79 5.31 11.14 17.95
C ALA A 79 5.14 11.71 16.52
N PHE A 80 6.21 12.25 15.90
CA PHE A 80 6.13 12.78 14.53
C PHE A 80 5.75 11.70 13.50
N LEU A 81 6.00 10.41 13.80
CA LEU A 81 5.62 9.29 12.95
C LEU A 81 4.10 9.10 12.88
N LEU A 82 3.38 9.45 13.95
CA LEU A 82 1.90 9.44 13.91
C LEU A 82 1.38 10.56 12.99
N GLU A 83 1.97 11.76 13.07
CA GLU A 83 1.64 12.88 12.18
C GLU A 83 1.93 12.51 10.72
N LEU A 84 3.08 11.90 10.47
CA LEU A 84 3.42 11.40 9.14
C LEU A 84 2.44 10.33 8.65
N GLY A 85 2.04 9.41 9.52
CA GLY A 85 1.06 8.37 9.21
C GLY A 85 -0.29 8.96 8.82
N ASP A 86 -0.79 9.94 9.57
CA ASP A 86 -2.04 10.66 9.27
C ASP A 86 -1.95 11.34 7.90
N LEU A 87 -0.83 11.98 7.59
CA LEU A 87 -0.59 12.63 6.29
C LEU A 87 -0.51 11.64 5.12
N ILE A 88 0.23 10.53 5.28
CA ILE A 88 0.34 9.49 4.26
C ILE A 88 -1.03 8.89 3.98
N HIS A 89 -1.79 8.53 5.01
CA HIS A 89 -3.13 7.98 4.84
C HIS A 89 -4.05 8.94 4.07
N SER A 90 -4.01 10.23 4.40
CA SER A 90 -4.83 11.24 3.72
C SER A 90 -4.51 11.41 2.24
N GLN A 91 -3.30 11.05 1.81
CA GLN A 91 -2.81 11.11 0.43
C GLN A 91 -2.86 9.77 -0.30
N THR A 92 -3.21 8.69 0.40
CA THR A 92 -3.32 7.35 -0.16
C THR A 92 -4.71 7.16 -0.76
N THR A 93 -4.79 6.37 -1.83
CA THR A 93 -6.08 5.90 -2.39
C THR A 93 -7.01 5.45 -1.26
N PRO A 94 -8.29 5.86 -1.24
CA PRO A 94 -9.23 5.57 -0.15
C PRO A 94 -9.69 4.10 -0.18
N TRP A 95 -8.77 3.19 0.13
CA TRP A 95 -8.96 1.74 0.02
C TRP A 95 -10.15 1.23 0.85
N THR A 96 -10.35 1.76 2.06
CA THR A 96 -11.51 1.40 2.88
C THR A 96 -12.82 1.66 2.15
N ALA A 97 -13.01 2.86 1.61
CA ALA A 97 -14.22 3.22 0.88
C ALA A 97 -14.41 2.33 -0.37
N MET A 98 -13.34 2.11 -1.12
CA MET A 98 -13.34 1.25 -2.30
C MET A 98 -13.73 -0.19 -1.94
N PHE A 99 -13.16 -0.74 -0.87
CA PHE A 99 -13.41 -2.11 -0.42
C PHE A 99 -14.79 -2.31 0.19
N TRP A 100 -15.46 -1.24 0.60
CA TRP A 100 -16.88 -1.26 0.96
C TRP A 100 -17.81 -1.03 -0.24
N GLY A 101 -17.26 -0.83 -1.43
CA GLY A 101 -18.06 -0.61 -2.66
C GLY A 101 -18.74 0.75 -2.69
N GLU A 102 -18.18 1.73 -1.99
CA GLU A 102 -18.64 3.13 -2.01
C GLU A 102 -18.19 3.84 -3.29
N THR A 103 -17.28 3.22 -4.02
CA THR A 103 -16.82 3.62 -5.35
C THR A 103 -17.08 2.49 -6.36
N ASN A 104 -16.86 2.73 -7.65
CA ASN A 104 -17.20 1.79 -8.71
C ASN A 104 -16.04 0.93 -9.21
N GLU A 105 -14.82 1.13 -8.75
CA GLU A 105 -13.62 0.48 -9.29
C GLU A 105 -13.69 -1.04 -9.19
N LEU A 106 -14.16 -1.59 -8.06
CA LEU A 106 -14.31 -3.04 -7.90
C LEU A 106 -15.48 -3.66 -8.69
N ARG A 107 -16.18 -2.84 -9.47
CA ARG A 107 -17.32 -3.28 -10.31
C ARG A 107 -17.11 -2.96 -11.78
N THR A 108 -15.96 -2.38 -12.13
CA THR A 108 -15.67 -1.88 -13.47
C THR A 108 -14.41 -2.56 -14.02
N GLN A 109 -14.55 -3.19 -15.18
CA GLN A 109 -13.41 -3.78 -15.89
C GLN A 109 -12.42 -2.70 -16.30
N ASN A 110 -11.11 -3.02 -16.28
CA ASN A 110 -10.01 -2.11 -16.58
C ASN A 110 -9.92 -0.86 -15.67
N SER A 111 -10.54 -0.92 -14.51
CA SER A 111 -10.59 0.22 -13.58
C SER A 111 -9.27 0.47 -12.85
N MET A 112 -8.45 -0.57 -12.67
CA MET A 112 -7.19 -0.46 -11.96
C MET A 112 -6.20 -1.56 -12.31
N HIS A 113 -4.94 -1.30 -12.03
CA HIS A 113 -3.87 -2.29 -12.16
C HIS A 113 -3.99 -3.34 -11.03
N THR A 114 -3.89 -4.62 -11.40
CA THR A 114 -4.12 -5.75 -10.50
C THR A 114 -3.19 -5.74 -9.28
N VAL A 115 -1.91 -5.40 -9.47
CA VAL A 115 -0.96 -5.34 -8.36
C VAL A 115 -1.21 -4.17 -7.41
N ASN A 116 -1.73 -3.04 -7.89
CA ASN A 116 -2.09 -1.92 -7.00
C ASN A 116 -3.20 -2.33 -6.05
N LEU A 117 -4.17 -3.09 -6.57
CA LEU A 117 -5.23 -3.65 -5.75
C LEU A 117 -4.68 -4.58 -4.67
N ALA A 118 -3.70 -5.43 -5.01
CA ALA A 118 -3.01 -6.29 -4.05
C ALA A 118 -2.27 -5.47 -2.96
N HIS A 119 -1.58 -4.38 -3.34
CA HIS A 119 -0.98 -3.45 -2.37
C HIS A 119 -2.01 -2.81 -1.45
N GLY A 120 -3.20 -2.49 -1.98
CA GLY A 120 -4.27 -1.86 -1.24
C GLY A 120 -4.83 -2.71 -0.09
N PHE A 121 -4.76 -4.05 -0.19
CA PHE A 121 -5.35 -4.94 0.81
C PHE A 121 -4.81 -4.72 2.23
N LYS A 122 -3.54 -4.39 2.40
CA LYS A 122 -2.94 -4.19 3.73
C LYS A 122 -3.27 -2.82 4.33
N GLU A 123 -3.51 -1.80 3.51
CA GLU A 123 -3.57 -0.41 3.96
C GLU A 123 -4.65 -0.19 5.03
N PRO A 124 -5.92 -0.61 4.85
CA PRO A 124 -6.95 -0.38 5.86
C PRO A 124 -6.63 -1.02 7.22
N VAL A 125 -6.03 -2.21 7.23
CA VAL A 125 -5.68 -2.90 8.49
C VAL A 125 -4.49 -2.21 9.17
N ILE A 126 -3.53 -1.71 8.40
CA ILE A 126 -2.43 -0.94 8.94
C ILE A 126 -2.96 0.38 9.54
N TRP A 127 -3.84 1.07 8.81
CA TRP A 127 -4.50 2.28 9.29
C TRP A 127 -5.38 2.06 10.52
N TRP A 128 -6.03 0.91 10.64
CA TRP A 128 -6.83 0.56 11.81
C TRP A 128 -6.05 0.68 13.13
N GLN A 129 -4.76 0.45 13.14
CA GLN A 129 -3.91 0.64 14.33
C GLN A 129 -4.01 2.08 14.87
N ARG A 130 -4.38 3.03 14.04
CA ARG A 130 -4.53 4.45 14.35
C ARG A 130 -6.00 4.87 14.51
N SER A 131 -6.86 4.45 13.58
CA SER A 131 -8.27 4.85 13.54
C SER A 131 -9.13 4.12 14.56
N HIS A 132 -8.81 2.87 14.84
CA HIS A 132 -9.64 1.92 15.59
C HIS A 132 -11.06 1.75 15.01
N ASP A 133 -11.30 2.17 13.77
CA ASP A 133 -12.59 2.00 13.10
C ASP A 133 -12.74 0.54 12.64
N PRO A 134 -13.79 -0.20 13.12
CA PRO A 134 -14.07 -1.55 12.64
C PRO A 134 -14.28 -1.65 11.13
N LYS A 135 -14.63 -0.55 10.47
CA LYS A 135 -14.77 -0.46 9.02
C LYS A 135 -13.44 -0.74 8.32
N ASP A 136 -12.34 -0.15 8.82
CA ASP A 136 -10.99 -0.37 8.28
C ASP A 136 -10.56 -1.82 8.47
N LEU A 137 -10.72 -2.36 9.68
CA LEU A 137 -10.34 -3.75 9.98
C LEU A 137 -11.05 -4.79 9.11
N ASN A 138 -12.30 -4.53 8.73
CA ASN A 138 -13.11 -5.47 7.96
C ASN A 138 -13.07 -5.21 6.44
N ALA A 139 -12.51 -4.10 5.99
CA ALA A 139 -12.48 -3.71 4.59
C ALA A 139 -11.85 -4.77 3.66
N PRO A 140 -10.66 -5.35 3.95
CA PRO A 140 -10.07 -6.38 3.10
C PRO A 140 -10.92 -7.65 2.98
N LYS A 141 -11.61 -8.03 4.06
CA LYS A 141 -12.49 -9.19 4.07
C LYS A 141 -13.68 -9.00 3.12
N ASN A 142 -14.24 -7.78 3.11
CA ASN A 142 -15.31 -7.41 2.20
C ASN A 142 -14.80 -7.33 0.76
N ALA A 143 -13.61 -6.75 0.55
CA ALA A 143 -12.95 -6.69 -0.75
C ALA A 143 -12.78 -8.10 -1.37
N LEU A 144 -12.25 -9.06 -0.60
CA LEU A 144 -12.10 -10.45 -1.08
C LEU A 144 -13.41 -11.04 -1.56
N LYS A 145 -14.52 -10.76 -0.86
CA LYS A 145 -15.84 -11.21 -1.27
C LYS A 145 -16.27 -10.60 -2.61
N ILE A 146 -16.16 -9.29 -2.74
CA ILE A 146 -16.55 -8.57 -3.96
C ILE A 146 -15.67 -9.03 -5.13
N MET A 147 -14.36 -9.08 -4.93
CA MET A 147 -13.42 -9.45 -5.97
C MET A 147 -13.61 -10.88 -6.49
N ARG A 148 -13.87 -11.83 -5.59
CA ARG A 148 -14.17 -13.20 -5.99
C ARG A 148 -15.43 -13.27 -6.87
N GLN A 149 -16.41 -12.43 -6.59
CA GLN A 149 -17.65 -12.38 -7.37
C GLN A 149 -17.48 -11.70 -8.72
N THR A 150 -16.61 -10.69 -8.82
CA THR A 150 -16.48 -9.83 -10.00
C THR A 150 -15.33 -10.28 -10.91
N PHE A 151 -14.17 -10.53 -10.35
CA PHE A 151 -12.93 -10.78 -11.09
C PHE A 151 -12.35 -12.18 -10.84
N GLY A 152 -12.92 -12.95 -9.91
CA GLY A 152 -12.34 -14.18 -9.39
C GLY A 152 -12.12 -15.26 -10.44
N LEU A 153 -10.99 -15.94 -10.32
CA LEU A 153 -10.64 -17.15 -11.06
C LEU A 153 -10.71 -18.38 -10.14
N PRO A 154 -10.88 -19.58 -10.68
CA PRO A 154 -10.87 -20.83 -9.90
C PRO A 154 -9.58 -21.05 -9.07
N THR A 155 -8.49 -20.41 -9.46
CA THR A 155 -7.21 -20.45 -8.75
C THR A 155 -7.19 -19.68 -7.42
N GLY A 156 -8.22 -18.87 -7.15
CA GLY A 156 -8.31 -18.02 -5.97
C GLY A 156 -7.78 -16.59 -6.18
N LEU A 157 -7.09 -16.35 -7.29
CA LEU A 157 -6.70 -15.02 -7.73
C LEU A 157 -7.80 -14.37 -8.56
N TRP A 158 -7.57 -13.20 -9.08
CA TRP A 158 -8.45 -12.50 -10.02
C TRP A 158 -7.81 -12.36 -11.39
N ALA A 159 -8.68 -12.23 -12.40
CA ALA A 159 -8.30 -12.10 -13.79
C ALA A 159 -7.68 -10.73 -14.07
N GLY A 160 -6.57 -10.72 -14.77
CA GLY A 160 -5.89 -9.54 -15.27
C GLY A 160 -4.39 -9.74 -15.41
N ASP A 161 -3.90 -9.42 -16.59
CA ASP A 161 -2.47 -9.41 -16.93
C ASP A 161 -1.81 -8.07 -16.54
N GLU A 162 -2.56 -6.99 -16.54
CA GLU A 162 -2.19 -5.64 -16.08
C GLU A 162 -3.37 -5.02 -15.34
N GLN A 163 -4.52 -4.91 -16.00
CA GLN A 163 -5.75 -4.35 -15.46
C GLN A 163 -6.73 -5.45 -15.06
N VAL A 164 -7.56 -5.19 -14.06
CA VAL A 164 -8.59 -6.14 -13.64
C VAL A 164 -9.60 -6.43 -14.76
N HIS A 165 -9.94 -7.71 -14.92
CA HIS A 165 -10.95 -8.19 -15.88
C HIS A 165 -12.02 -9.03 -15.20
N PHE A 166 -13.26 -8.95 -15.66
CA PHE A 166 -14.35 -9.81 -15.18
C PHE A 166 -13.98 -11.26 -15.44
N GLY A 167 -13.82 -12.04 -14.37
CA GLY A 167 -13.59 -13.49 -14.31
C GLY A 167 -13.16 -14.23 -15.58
N ASP A 168 -12.44 -13.59 -16.47
CA ASP A 168 -12.04 -14.14 -17.77
C ASP A 168 -10.70 -14.89 -17.64
N PRO A 169 -10.71 -16.24 -17.71
CA PRO A 169 -9.49 -17.01 -17.53
C PRO A 169 -8.48 -16.84 -18.66
N THR A 170 -8.87 -16.28 -19.81
CA THR A 170 -7.96 -16.02 -20.93
C THR A 170 -7.07 -14.80 -20.70
N ARG A 171 -7.41 -13.95 -19.73
CA ARG A 171 -6.64 -12.77 -19.37
C ARG A 171 -5.50 -13.05 -18.39
N GLY A 172 -5.41 -14.29 -17.91
CA GLY A 172 -4.35 -14.69 -16.99
C GLY A 172 -4.43 -14.04 -15.61
N SER A 173 -3.34 -14.13 -14.88
CA SER A 173 -3.11 -13.45 -13.60
C SER A 173 -1.65 -13.03 -13.53
N GLU A 174 -1.42 -11.78 -13.16
CA GLU A 174 -0.07 -11.23 -13.05
C GLU A 174 0.67 -11.82 -11.83
N LEU A 175 1.93 -12.25 -12.01
CA LEU A 175 2.73 -12.82 -10.93
C LEU A 175 2.93 -11.83 -9.76
N CYS A 176 3.17 -10.56 -10.06
CA CYS A 176 3.35 -9.55 -9.03
C CYS A 176 2.08 -9.37 -8.18
N THR A 177 0.89 -9.55 -8.74
CA THR A 177 -0.37 -9.59 -7.99
C THR A 177 -0.39 -10.72 -6.97
N ALA A 178 0.00 -11.94 -7.39
CA ALA A 178 0.05 -13.09 -6.48
C ALA A 178 1.04 -12.89 -5.34
N VAL A 179 2.25 -12.42 -5.66
CA VAL A 179 3.31 -12.17 -4.66
C VAL A 179 2.90 -11.07 -3.69
N GLU A 180 2.36 -9.96 -4.20
CA GLU A 180 1.94 -8.86 -3.34
C GLU A 180 0.72 -9.22 -2.47
N MET A 181 -0.21 -10.05 -2.96
CA MET A 181 -1.29 -10.60 -2.12
C MET A 181 -0.76 -11.45 -0.97
N MET A 182 0.24 -12.30 -1.23
CA MET A 182 0.88 -13.09 -0.17
C MET A 182 1.52 -12.19 0.90
N TYR A 183 2.04 -11.04 0.51
CA TYR A 183 2.62 -10.06 1.43
C TYR A 183 1.55 -9.25 2.17
N SER A 184 0.38 -9.04 1.58
CA SER A 184 -0.68 -8.16 2.09
C SER A 184 -1.72 -8.88 2.96
N LEU A 185 -1.70 -10.20 3.02
CA LEU A 185 -2.58 -11.04 3.85
C LEU A 185 -1.88 -11.52 5.13
#